data_9bd8f0e071afd91598786e2304b0be1c
#
_entry.id   9bd8f0e071afd91598786e2304b0be1c
#
_cell.length_a   1.000
_cell.length_b   1.000
_cell.length_c   1.000
_cell.angle_alpha   90.00
_cell.angle_beta   90.00
_cell.angle_gamma   90.00
#
_symmetry.space_group_name_H-M   'P 1'
#
loop_
_entity.id
_entity.type
_entity.pdbx_description
1 polymer ?
#
loop_
_entity_poly.entity_id
_entity_poly.type
_entity_poly.pdbx_seq_one_letter_code
_entity_poly.pdbx_strand_id
1 'polypeptide(L)'
;SGLMATLLLATIPANAFWSAALTMLGGYIDSKLFGPHVTQEVGKMSDLQMQTASYGAPIPLILGTCRSTGNVIWSTKFVEHTKTEKQGGKGGGGGVTTTTYSYTVSFAVGICQGPITAIGRVWADGKLVDLAKYQHTVYLGGDTQTPDSWMEAVEGAGNVPAFRGLAYIVFKDLPIADFGNRIPSFSFEITRQIDDVKAIVETVSLSAGLNYTDIDASDL
;
A
#
# COMPACT_ATOMS: atom_id res chain seq x y z
N SER A 1 -51.05 61.47 -30.84
CA SER A 1 -50.40 61.36 -29.54
C SER A 1 -49.07 60.65 -29.70
N GLY A 2 -48.02 61.43 -29.83
CA GLY A 2 -46.68 60.93 -29.94
C GLY A 2 -45.93 61.12 -28.65
N LEU A 3 -45.52 60.02 -28.03
CA LEU A 3 -44.60 60.03 -26.91
C LEU A 3 -43.17 60.23 -27.44
N MET A 4 -42.63 61.41 -27.20
CA MET A 4 -41.19 61.68 -27.35
C MET A 4 -40.47 61.06 -26.16
N ALA A 5 -39.75 59.97 -26.43
CA ALA A 5 -38.79 59.43 -25.46
C ALA A 5 -37.52 60.28 -25.49
N THR A 6 -37.37 61.15 -24.52
CA THR A 6 -36.16 61.94 -24.35
C THR A 6 -35.08 61.02 -23.78
N LEU A 7 -34.13 60.62 -24.64
CA LEU A 7 -32.95 59.87 -24.22
C LEU A 7 -32.03 60.85 -23.45
N LEU A 8 -32.02 60.71 -22.12
CA LEU A 8 -31.12 61.46 -21.25
C LEU A 8 -29.71 60.85 -21.39
N LEU A 9 -28.91 61.41 -22.32
CA LEU A 9 -27.50 61.09 -22.41
C LEU A 9 -26.80 61.70 -21.17
N ALA A 10 -26.64 60.96 -20.14
CA ALA A 10 -25.83 61.39 -19.01
C ALA A 10 -24.39 61.49 -19.49
N THR A 11 -23.90 62.73 -19.67
CA THR A 11 -22.49 63.01 -19.94
C THR A 11 -21.70 62.65 -18.68
N ILE A 12 -21.07 61.50 -18.71
CA ILE A 12 -20.13 61.10 -17.66
C ILE A 12 -18.91 62.03 -17.80
N PRO A 13 -18.54 62.82 -16.80
CA PRO A 13 -17.37 63.67 -16.87
C PRO A 13 -16.12 62.84 -17.10
N ALA A 14 -15.24 63.32 -17.99
CA ALA A 14 -14.03 62.58 -18.40
C ALA A 14 -13.17 62.09 -17.22
N ASN A 15 -13.13 62.84 -16.14
CA ASN A 15 -12.43 62.48 -14.91
C ASN A 15 -13.06 61.24 -14.19
N ALA A 16 -14.38 61.09 -14.27
CA ALA A 16 -15.04 59.89 -13.71
C ALA A 16 -14.79 58.64 -14.54
N PHE A 17 -14.69 58.79 -15.87
CA PHE A 17 -14.30 57.66 -16.77
C PHE A 17 -12.88 57.20 -16.49
N TRP A 18 -11.92 58.11 -16.37
CA TRP A 18 -10.53 57.77 -16.08
C TRP A 18 -10.34 57.22 -14.67
N SER A 19 -11.08 57.70 -13.67
CA SER A 19 -11.01 57.13 -12.33
C SER A 19 -11.58 55.72 -12.27
N ALA A 20 -12.67 55.42 -12.99
CA ALA A 20 -13.24 54.10 -13.08
C ALA A 20 -12.30 53.11 -13.86
N ALA A 21 -11.68 53.62 -14.92
CA ALA A 21 -10.70 52.82 -15.70
C ALA A 21 -9.44 52.51 -14.86
N LEU A 22 -8.93 53.47 -14.07
CA LEU A 22 -7.78 53.27 -13.21
C LEU A 22 -8.10 52.33 -12.03
N THR A 23 -9.30 52.36 -11.44
CA THR A 23 -9.72 51.42 -10.41
C THR A 23 -9.90 49.98 -10.98
N MET A 24 -10.45 49.85 -12.18
CA MET A 24 -10.54 48.53 -12.83
C MET A 24 -9.16 47.99 -13.20
N LEU A 25 -8.24 48.82 -13.72
CA LEU A 25 -6.86 48.41 -14.02
C LEU A 25 -6.10 48.10 -12.73
N GLY A 26 -6.23 48.88 -11.67
CA GLY A 26 -5.62 48.64 -10.38
C GLY A 26 -6.10 47.33 -9.77
N GLY A 27 -7.41 47.06 -9.78
CA GLY A 27 -7.96 45.79 -9.31
C GLY A 27 -7.50 44.57 -10.14
N TYR A 28 -7.34 44.74 -11.46
CA TYR A 28 -6.83 43.69 -12.34
C TYR A 28 -5.34 43.39 -12.10
N ILE A 29 -4.54 44.45 -11.91
CA ILE A 29 -3.09 44.30 -11.59
C ILE A 29 -2.93 43.71 -10.20
N ASP A 30 -3.70 44.16 -9.23
CA ASP A 30 -3.66 43.70 -7.83
C ASP A 30 -4.06 42.21 -7.73
N SER A 31 -5.10 41.78 -8.46
CA SER A 31 -5.50 40.37 -8.50
C SER A 31 -4.49 39.47 -9.22
N LYS A 32 -3.73 40.00 -10.20
CA LYS A 32 -2.67 39.25 -10.88
C LYS A 32 -1.36 39.17 -10.11
N LEU A 33 -1.01 40.22 -9.37
CA LEU A 33 0.25 40.30 -8.63
C LEU A 33 0.11 39.84 -7.16
N PHE A 34 -1.05 40.02 -6.55
CA PHE A 34 -1.30 39.74 -5.14
C PHE A 34 -2.50 38.82 -4.92
N GLY A 35 -2.99 38.15 -5.96
CA GLY A 35 -4.06 37.17 -5.81
C GLY A 35 -3.65 36.08 -4.78
N PRO A 36 -4.57 35.65 -3.91
CA PRO A 36 -4.25 34.65 -2.88
C PRO A 36 -3.77 33.35 -3.54
N HIS A 37 -2.52 33.00 -3.29
CA HIS A 37 -2.01 31.69 -3.62
C HIS A 37 -2.46 30.72 -2.52
N VAL A 38 -3.46 29.90 -2.82
CA VAL A 38 -3.92 28.88 -1.89
C VAL A 38 -3.05 27.62 -2.10
N THR A 39 -2.30 27.26 -1.07
CA THR A 39 -1.58 25.98 -1.02
C THR A 39 -2.42 25.01 -0.21
N GLN A 40 -2.86 23.94 -0.86
CA GLN A 40 -3.62 22.88 -0.22
C GLN A 40 -2.74 21.64 -0.11
N GLU A 41 -2.52 21.15 1.10
CA GLU A 41 -1.85 19.87 1.37
C GLU A 41 -2.89 18.78 1.59
N VAL A 42 -2.78 17.68 0.83
CA VAL A 42 -3.72 16.55 0.91
C VAL A 42 -2.94 15.27 1.19
N GLY A 43 -3.38 14.51 2.20
CA GLY A 43 -2.83 13.18 2.47
C GLY A 43 -1.54 13.16 3.29
N LYS A 44 -1.08 14.30 3.83
CA LYS A 44 0.09 14.33 4.70
C LYS A 44 -0.22 13.61 6.03
N MET A 45 0.57 12.61 6.35
CA MET A 45 0.40 11.83 7.58
C MET A 45 1.31 12.39 8.67
N SER A 46 0.72 12.68 9.84
CA SER A 46 1.46 13.17 11.01
C SER A 46 2.08 12.02 11.83
N ASP A 47 1.56 10.81 11.69
CA ASP A 47 1.98 9.66 12.50
C ASP A 47 1.84 8.36 11.68
N LEU A 48 2.97 7.80 11.29
CA LEU A 48 3.06 6.54 10.56
C LEU A 48 3.29 5.41 11.55
N GLN A 49 2.22 4.76 11.98
CA GLN A 49 2.33 3.62 12.88
C GLN A 49 2.69 2.36 12.10
N MET A 50 3.85 1.79 12.41
CA MET A 50 4.22 0.44 11.98
C MET A 50 3.72 -0.58 12.98
N GLN A 51 2.91 -1.52 12.52
CA GLN A 51 2.57 -2.71 13.28
C GLN A 51 3.80 -3.63 13.24
N THR A 52 4.65 -3.55 14.25
CA THR A 52 5.82 -4.41 14.37
C THR A 52 5.40 -5.84 14.66
N ALA A 53 6.15 -6.79 14.09
CA ALA A 53 6.01 -8.20 14.42
C ALA A 53 6.09 -8.41 15.94
N SER A 54 5.17 -9.17 16.50
CA SER A 54 5.28 -9.62 17.88
C SER A 54 6.41 -10.65 17.97
N TYR A 55 7.51 -10.29 18.64
CA TYR A 55 8.56 -11.25 18.96
C TYR A 55 7.96 -12.44 19.73
N GLY A 56 8.27 -13.66 19.28
CA GLY A 56 7.74 -14.88 19.91
C GLY A 56 6.36 -15.33 19.39
N ALA A 57 5.81 -14.70 18.35
CA ALA A 57 4.61 -15.22 17.71
C ALA A 57 4.89 -16.62 17.10
N PRO A 58 4.04 -17.62 17.34
CA PRO A 58 4.27 -18.98 16.83
C PRO A 58 4.13 -19.00 15.31
N ILE A 59 5.05 -19.71 14.63
CA ILE A 59 4.95 -19.99 13.21
C ILE A 59 4.09 -21.26 13.06
N PRO A 60 2.91 -21.19 12.40
CA PRO A 60 2.05 -22.35 12.29
C PRO A 60 2.64 -23.39 11.31
N LEU A 61 2.45 -24.66 11.63
CA LEU A 61 2.58 -25.76 10.69
C LEU A 61 1.22 -26.02 10.06
N ILE A 62 1.16 -26.03 8.73
CA ILE A 62 -0.09 -26.20 7.98
C ILE A 62 -0.03 -27.51 7.21
N LEU A 63 -1.07 -28.29 7.28
CA LEU A 63 -1.27 -29.52 6.53
C LEU A 63 -2.57 -29.39 5.71
N GLY A 64 -2.51 -29.75 4.41
CA GLY A 64 -3.63 -29.58 3.49
C GLY A 64 -3.81 -28.12 3.07
N THR A 65 -5.05 -27.67 2.88
CA THR A 65 -5.37 -26.31 2.46
C THR A 65 -6.12 -25.58 3.57
N CYS A 66 -5.56 -24.48 4.05
CA CYS A 66 -6.24 -23.63 5.02
C CYS A 66 -5.87 -22.16 4.85
N ARG A 67 -6.65 -21.28 5.51
CA ARG A 67 -6.35 -19.85 5.60
C ARG A 67 -5.61 -19.55 6.89
N SER A 68 -4.46 -18.90 6.77
CA SER A 68 -3.64 -18.45 7.90
C SER A 68 -3.31 -16.97 7.79
N THR A 69 -3.16 -16.32 8.94
CA THR A 69 -2.63 -14.95 9.03
C THR A 69 -1.11 -15.00 9.00
N GLY A 70 -0.50 -13.97 8.39
CA GLY A 70 0.94 -13.82 8.41
C GLY A 70 1.41 -12.82 9.47
N ASN A 71 2.69 -12.91 9.83
CA ASN A 71 3.40 -11.98 10.70
C ASN A 71 4.41 -11.18 9.90
N VAL A 72 4.48 -9.86 10.10
CA VAL A 72 5.53 -9.04 9.48
C VAL A 72 6.87 -9.39 10.11
N ILE A 73 7.81 -9.90 9.30
CA ILE A 73 9.14 -10.32 9.74
C ILE A 73 10.24 -9.30 9.38
N TRP A 74 9.96 -8.41 8.45
CA TRP A 74 10.87 -7.35 8.01
C TRP A 74 10.07 -6.20 7.41
N SER A 75 10.54 -4.96 7.52
CA SER A 75 9.95 -3.80 6.86
C SER A 75 10.94 -2.64 6.72
N THR A 76 10.79 -1.87 5.65
CA THR A 76 11.48 -0.58 5.48
C THR A 76 10.73 0.53 6.22
N LYS A 77 11.37 1.70 6.28
CA LYS A 77 10.64 2.94 6.59
C LYS A 77 9.66 3.27 5.45
N PHE A 78 8.63 4.04 5.78
CA PHE A 78 7.74 4.57 4.75
C PHE A 78 8.48 5.57 3.86
N VAL A 79 8.25 5.46 2.56
CA VAL A 79 8.78 6.39 1.56
C VAL A 79 7.66 7.34 1.16
N GLU A 80 7.89 8.64 1.36
CA GLU A 80 6.95 9.68 0.98
C GLU A 80 7.16 10.07 -0.49
N HIS A 81 6.07 10.14 -1.23
CA HIS A 81 6.02 10.64 -2.60
C HIS A 81 5.12 11.88 -2.64
N THR A 82 5.62 12.95 -3.22
CA THR A 82 4.87 14.20 -3.36
C THR A 82 4.55 14.49 -4.81
N LYS A 83 3.29 14.81 -5.09
CA LYS A 83 2.83 15.28 -6.39
C LYS A 83 2.23 16.66 -6.23
N THR A 84 2.83 17.65 -6.91
CA THR A 84 2.34 19.02 -6.88
C THR A 84 1.68 19.36 -8.20
N GLU A 85 0.40 19.72 -8.15
CA GLU A 85 -0.39 20.16 -9.29
C GLU A 85 -0.75 21.64 -9.12
N LYS A 86 -0.47 22.43 -10.16
CA LYS A 86 -0.84 23.84 -10.21
C LYS A 86 -2.04 24.01 -11.13
N GLN A 87 -3.16 24.40 -10.58
CA GLN A 87 -4.37 24.71 -11.34
C GLN A 87 -4.42 26.22 -11.56
N GLY A 88 -4.03 26.65 -12.78
CA GLY A 88 -4.12 28.04 -13.21
C GLY A 88 -5.56 28.41 -13.55
N GLY A 89 -6.10 29.45 -12.94
CA GLY A 89 -7.39 30.02 -13.33
C GLY A 89 -7.30 30.63 -14.74
N LYS A 90 -8.21 30.22 -15.63
CA LYS A 90 -8.34 30.78 -16.99
C LYS A 90 -9.01 32.16 -16.90
N GLY A 91 -8.24 33.17 -16.47
CA GLY A 91 -8.82 34.51 -16.31
C GLY A 91 -8.13 35.43 -15.32
N GLY A 92 -6.85 35.21 -15.03
CA GLY A 92 -6.02 36.18 -14.31
C GLY A 92 -6.34 36.33 -12.81
N GLY A 93 -5.42 35.89 -12.00
CA GLY A 93 -5.41 36.13 -10.56
C GLY A 93 -5.67 34.87 -9.73
N GLY A 94 -4.63 34.41 -9.02
CA GLY A 94 -4.71 33.32 -8.04
C GLY A 94 -4.64 31.92 -8.68
N GLY A 95 -3.53 31.23 -8.51
CA GLY A 95 -3.41 29.79 -8.80
C GLY A 95 -3.58 28.99 -7.52
N VAL A 96 -4.32 27.89 -7.58
CA VAL A 96 -4.36 26.91 -6.50
C VAL A 96 -3.23 25.90 -6.75
N THR A 97 -2.33 25.77 -5.79
CA THR A 97 -1.28 24.74 -5.80
C THR A 97 -1.72 23.64 -4.84
N THR A 98 -2.01 22.47 -5.37
CA THR A 98 -2.35 21.28 -4.56
C THR A 98 -1.15 20.35 -4.50
N THR A 99 -0.67 20.08 -3.30
CA THR A 99 0.37 19.08 -3.05
C THR A 99 -0.28 17.84 -2.45
N THR A 100 -0.22 16.72 -3.18
CA THR A 100 -0.73 15.42 -2.74
C THR A 100 0.44 14.57 -2.27
N TYR A 101 0.30 14.02 -1.07
CA TYR A 101 1.26 13.10 -0.48
C TYR A 101 0.75 11.67 -0.62
N SER A 102 1.61 10.76 -1.03
CA SER A 102 1.35 9.33 -1.02
C SER A 102 2.56 8.60 -0.43
N TYR A 103 2.32 7.43 0.14
CA TYR A 103 3.35 6.69 0.85
C TYR A 103 3.41 5.26 0.36
N THR A 104 4.62 4.73 0.25
CA THR A 104 4.88 3.33 -0.03
C THR A 104 5.73 2.72 1.07
N VAL A 105 5.65 1.39 1.21
CA VAL A 105 6.46 0.63 2.15
C VAL A 105 6.78 -0.74 1.57
N SER A 106 8.02 -1.20 1.79
CA SER A 106 8.40 -2.57 1.48
C SER A 106 8.46 -3.38 2.77
N PHE A 107 7.92 -4.58 2.77
CA PHE A 107 7.90 -5.44 3.94
C PHE A 107 7.78 -6.91 3.56
N ALA A 108 8.19 -7.79 4.46
CA ALA A 108 8.06 -9.23 4.32
C ALA A 108 7.12 -9.78 5.38
N VAL A 109 6.25 -10.69 4.97
CA VAL A 109 5.27 -11.36 5.82
C VAL A 109 5.61 -12.84 5.88
N GLY A 110 6.04 -13.34 7.04
CA GLY A 110 6.19 -14.75 7.34
C GLY A 110 4.83 -15.40 7.53
N ILE A 111 4.60 -16.55 6.91
CA ILE A 111 3.27 -17.15 6.78
C ILE A 111 3.17 -18.42 7.61
N CYS A 112 4.01 -19.40 7.32
CA CYS A 112 3.98 -20.70 7.99
C CYS A 112 5.31 -21.44 7.81
N GLN A 113 5.49 -22.54 8.55
CA GLN A 113 6.62 -23.44 8.32
C GLN A 113 6.52 -24.03 6.92
N GLY A 114 7.62 -23.92 6.15
CA GLY A 114 7.74 -24.53 4.82
C GLY A 114 8.31 -25.96 4.86
N PRO A 115 8.45 -26.59 3.70
CA PRO A 115 7.98 -26.08 2.42
C PRO A 115 6.46 -26.19 2.24
N ILE A 116 5.88 -25.27 1.47
CA ILE A 116 4.49 -25.32 1.04
C ILE A 116 4.40 -25.52 -0.47
N THR A 117 3.25 -25.99 -0.96
CA THR A 117 3.04 -26.21 -2.39
C THR A 117 2.69 -24.90 -3.11
N ALA A 118 1.79 -24.13 -2.54
CA ALA A 118 1.33 -22.88 -3.17
C ALA A 118 0.67 -21.92 -2.16
N ILE A 119 0.65 -20.66 -2.54
CA ILE A 119 -0.24 -19.62 -1.97
C ILE A 119 -1.36 -19.38 -2.98
N GLY A 120 -2.59 -19.54 -2.55
CA GLY A 120 -3.79 -19.28 -3.33
C GLY A 120 -4.30 -17.86 -3.14
N ARG A 121 -5.54 -17.74 -2.66
CA ARG A 121 -6.20 -16.44 -2.42
C ARG A 121 -5.53 -15.68 -1.27
N VAL A 122 -5.48 -14.35 -1.40
CA VAL A 122 -4.90 -13.47 -0.39
C VAL A 122 -5.94 -12.41 0.00
N TRP A 123 -6.03 -12.13 1.28
CA TRP A 123 -6.90 -11.09 1.81
C TRP A 123 -6.07 -10.08 2.60
N ALA A 124 -6.44 -8.81 2.45
CA ALA A 124 -5.98 -7.71 3.27
C ALA A 124 -7.17 -7.15 4.06
N ASP A 125 -7.09 -7.10 5.38
CA ASP A 125 -8.18 -6.69 6.26
C ASP A 125 -9.52 -7.42 5.95
N GLY A 126 -9.43 -8.70 5.61
CA GLY A 126 -10.57 -9.54 5.27
C GLY A 126 -11.14 -9.39 3.84
N LYS A 127 -10.64 -8.45 3.04
CA LYS A 127 -11.03 -8.25 1.65
C LYS A 127 -10.08 -8.98 0.71
N LEU A 128 -10.62 -9.64 -0.30
CA LEU A 128 -9.81 -10.32 -1.31
C LEU A 128 -8.96 -9.31 -2.07
N VAL A 129 -7.67 -9.62 -2.21
CA VAL A 129 -6.67 -8.80 -2.90
C VAL A 129 -6.14 -9.55 -4.10
N ASP A 130 -6.04 -8.85 -5.22
CA ASP A 130 -5.35 -9.32 -6.41
C ASP A 130 -3.86 -8.97 -6.30
N LEU A 131 -3.03 -9.95 -6.01
CA LEU A 131 -1.58 -9.77 -5.86
C LEU A 131 -0.91 -9.28 -7.15
N ALA A 132 -1.49 -9.55 -8.33
CA ALA A 132 -0.91 -9.11 -9.60
C ALA A 132 -0.81 -7.58 -9.73
N LYS A 133 -1.57 -6.83 -8.92
CA LYS A 133 -1.51 -5.37 -8.86
C LYS A 133 -0.30 -4.81 -8.11
N TYR A 134 0.38 -5.64 -7.33
CA TYR A 134 1.46 -5.23 -6.45
C TYR A 134 2.73 -6.00 -6.76
N GLN A 135 3.87 -5.32 -6.66
CA GLN A 135 5.16 -5.99 -6.79
C GLN A 135 5.39 -6.87 -5.56
N HIS A 136 5.57 -8.16 -5.78
CA HIS A 136 5.78 -9.12 -4.71
C HIS A 136 6.65 -10.29 -5.17
N THR A 137 7.27 -10.95 -4.20
CA THR A 137 8.01 -12.20 -4.38
C THR A 137 7.56 -13.20 -3.35
N VAL A 138 7.26 -14.43 -3.77
CA VAL A 138 6.83 -15.52 -2.91
C VAL A 138 7.96 -16.50 -2.69
N TYR A 139 8.16 -16.88 -1.44
CA TYR A 139 9.11 -17.89 -1.00
C TYR A 139 8.37 -19.04 -0.32
N LEU A 140 8.57 -20.25 -0.81
CA LEU A 140 7.80 -21.42 -0.36
C LEU A 140 8.40 -22.14 0.86
N GLY A 141 9.54 -21.67 1.36
CA GLY A 141 10.17 -22.25 2.55
C GLY A 141 11.01 -23.49 2.31
N GLY A 142 11.53 -23.67 1.10
CA GLY A 142 12.41 -24.80 0.79
C GLY A 142 13.80 -24.69 1.42
N ASP A 143 14.51 -25.82 1.56
CA ASP A 143 15.84 -25.90 2.17
C ASP A 143 16.93 -25.21 1.32
N THR A 144 16.71 -25.08 0.02
CA THR A 144 17.62 -24.39 -0.91
C THR A 144 17.28 -22.93 -1.13
N GLN A 145 16.30 -22.39 -0.35
CA GLN A 145 15.88 -21.01 -0.44
C GLN A 145 17.03 -20.04 -0.22
N THR A 146 17.12 -19.03 -1.08
CA THR A 146 18.11 -17.96 -1.01
C THR A 146 17.51 -16.69 -0.40
N PRO A 147 18.33 -15.77 0.13
CA PRO A 147 17.85 -14.47 0.57
C PRO A 147 17.11 -13.72 -0.54
N ASP A 148 16.13 -12.90 -0.17
CA ASP A 148 15.44 -12.04 -1.12
C ASP A 148 16.37 -10.90 -1.59
N SER A 149 16.49 -10.76 -2.91
CA SER A 149 17.41 -9.79 -3.52
C SER A 149 17.05 -8.33 -3.23
N TRP A 150 15.75 -8.03 -3.04
CA TRP A 150 15.31 -6.69 -2.69
C TRP A 150 15.65 -6.35 -1.24
N MET A 151 15.42 -7.28 -0.33
CA MET A 151 15.84 -7.10 1.06
C MET A 151 17.36 -6.94 1.16
N GLU A 152 18.15 -7.72 0.40
CA GLU A 152 19.61 -7.56 0.34
C GLU A 152 20.04 -6.22 -0.26
N ALA A 153 19.29 -5.68 -1.23
CA ALA A 153 19.56 -4.36 -1.79
C ALA A 153 19.34 -3.24 -0.76
N VAL A 154 18.44 -3.44 0.20
CA VAL A 154 18.14 -2.46 1.26
C VAL A 154 19.09 -2.61 2.45
N GLU A 155 19.32 -3.84 2.93
CA GLU A 155 20.06 -4.12 4.16
C GLU A 155 21.57 -4.36 3.91
N GLY A 156 21.95 -4.58 2.67
CA GLY A 156 23.28 -4.98 2.27
C GLY A 156 23.43 -6.49 2.06
N ALA A 157 24.25 -6.86 1.08
CA ALA A 157 24.49 -8.25 0.72
C ALA A 157 25.05 -9.05 1.92
N GLY A 158 24.47 -10.21 2.19
CA GLY A 158 24.85 -11.10 3.28
C GLY A 158 24.26 -10.73 4.66
N ASN A 159 23.52 -9.63 4.77
CA ASN A 159 22.86 -9.23 6.03
C ASN A 159 21.44 -9.80 6.16
N VAL A 160 20.89 -10.34 5.09
CA VAL A 160 19.55 -10.89 5.07
C VAL A 160 19.61 -12.42 5.14
N PRO A 161 18.93 -13.05 6.11
CA PRO A 161 18.85 -14.49 6.18
C PRO A 161 17.98 -15.04 5.03
N ALA A 162 18.29 -16.26 4.59
CA ALA A 162 17.52 -16.94 3.56
C ALA A 162 16.13 -17.42 4.04
N PHE A 163 15.82 -17.34 5.33
CA PHE A 163 14.60 -17.83 5.96
C PHE A 163 14.19 -19.25 5.51
N ARG A 164 15.18 -20.15 5.40
CA ARG A 164 14.91 -21.55 5.04
C ARG A 164 13.97 -22.19 6.04
N GLY A 165 13.06 -23.01 5.55
CA GLY A 165 12.01 -23.61 6.39
C GLY A 165 10.87 -22.65 6.75
N LEU A 166 10.86 -21.40 6.25
CA LEU A 166 9.78 -20.43 6.42
C LEU A 166 9.20 -20.04 5.06
N ALA A 167 7.91 -20.27 4.86
CA ALA A 167 7.18 -19.70 3.73
C ALA A 167 6.85 -18.23 4.03
N TYR A 168 7.22 -17.32 3.13
CA TYR A 168 6.99 -15.89 3.29
C TYR A 168 6.78 -15.20 1.96
N ILE A 169 6.24 -13.99 2.01
CA ILE A 169 6.04 -13.10 0.86
C ILE A 169 6.70 -11.76 1.15
N VAL A 170 7.38 -11.21 0.15
CA VAL A 170 7.95 -9.86 0.18
C VAL A 170 7.10 -8.97 -0.70
N PHE A 171 6.61 -7.86 -0.16
CA PHE A 171 5.99 -6.79 -0.92
C PHE A 171 7.00 -5.67 -1.11
N LYS A 172 7.14 -5.21 -2.36
CA LYS A 172 8.02 -4.12 -2.72
C LYS A 172 7.20 -2.88 -3.03
N ASP A 173 7.53 -1.77 -2.34
CA ASP A 173 6.93 -0.45 -2.56
C ASP A 173 5.39 -0.47 -2.59
N LEU A 174 4.77 -1.22 -1.66
CA LEU A 174 3.32 -1.32 -1.57
C LEU A 174 2.72 0.06 -1.29
N PRO A 175 1.77 0.58 -2.12
CA PRO A 175 1.07 1.83 -1.87
C PRO A 175 0.07 1.63 -0.72
N ILE A 176 0.32 2.27 0.42
CA ILE A 176 -0.53 2.09 1.61
C ILE A 176 -1.84 2.87 1.56
N ALA A 177 -1.98 3.80 0.62
CA ALA A 177 -3.24 4.53 0.40
C ALA A 177 -4.41 3.58 0.09
N ASP A 178 -4.14 2.48 -0.63
CA ASP A 178 -5.14 1.44 -0.95
C ASP A 178 -5.66 0.70 0.30
N PHE A 179 -4.92 0.80 1.42
CA PHE A 179 -5.19 0.07 2.67
C PHE A 179 -5.43 1.01 3.87
N GLY A 180 -5.88 2.24 3.61
CA GLY A 180 -6.18 3.20 4.67
C GLY A 180 -4.93 3.74 5.37
N ASN A 181 -3.84 3.92 4.61
CA ASN A 181 -2.57 4.49 5.05
C ASN A 181 -1.89 3.71 6.20
N ARG A 182 -1.99 2.40 6.17
CA ARG A 182 -1.32 1.49 7.10
C ARG A 182 -0.96 0.17 6.42
N ILE A 183 -0.08 -0.60 7.00
CA ILE A 183 0.14 -1.99 6.57
C ILE A 183 -1.10 -2.80 6.99
N PRO A 184 -1.83 -3.42 6.03
CA PRO A 184 -3.01 -4.20 6.35
C PRO A 184 -2.66 -5.53 7.00
N SER A 185 -3.61 -6.12 7.71
CA SER A 185 -3.49 -7.49 8.18
C SER A 185 -3.72 -8.46 7.03
N PHE A 186 -2.65 -9.12 6.60
CA PHE A 186 -2.72 -10.11 5.53
C PHE A 186 -3.10 -11.49 6.05
N SER A 187 -3.90 -12.20 5.28
CA SER A 187 -4.14 -13.62 5.44
C SER A 187 -4.11 -14.31 4.08
N PHE A 188 -3.61 -15.54 4.08
CA PHE A 188 -3.24 -16.28 2.89
C PHE A 188 -3.93 -17.64 2.90
N GLU A 189 -4.47 -18.05 1.76
CA GLU A 189 -4.85 -19.44 1.52
C GLU A 189 -3.58 -20.21 1.16
N ILE A 190 -3.23 -21.17 1.97
CA ILE A 190 -1.99 -21.92 1.86
C ILE A 190 -2.34 -23.36 1.57
N THR A 191 -1.67 -23.94 0.61
CA THR A 191 -1.78 -25.36 0.31
C THR A 191 -0.43 -26.02 0.56
N ARG A 192 -0.42 -27.02 1.43
CA ARG A 192 0.68 -27.95 1.59
C ARG A 192 0.19 -29.33 1.20
N GLN A 193 0.71 -29.83 0.11
CA GLN A 193 0.41 -31.16 -0.33
C GLN A 193 1.14 -32.17 0.57
N ILE A 194 0.42 -33.13 1.02
CA ILE A 194 0.98 -34.27 1.76
C ILE A 194 1.12 -35.37 0.72
N ASP A 195 2.34 -35.62 0.27
CA ASP A 195 2.60 -36.54 -0.82
C ASP A 195 2.30 -37.99 -0.43
N ASP A 196 2.42 -38.34 0.86
CA ASP A 196 2.07 -39.67 1.37
C ASP A 196 1.71 -39.60 2.87
N VAL A 197 0.43 -39.73 3.19
CA VAL A 197 -0.06 -39.83 4.58
C VAL A 197 0.55 -41.06 5.26
N LYS A 198 0.78 -42.12 4.51
CA LYS A 198 1.42 -43.35 4.96
C LYS A 198 2.84 -43.09 5.47
N ALA A 199 3.64 -42.31 4.73
CA ALA A 199 5.02 -41.97 5.15
C ALA A 199 5.05 -41.18 6.44
N ILE A 200 4.06 -40.29 6.66
CA ILE A 200 3.94 -39.55 7.91
C ILE A 200 3.58 -40.47 9.06
N VAL A 201 2.62 -41.35 8.87
CA VAL A 201 2.21 -42.35 9.90
C VAL A 201 3.38 -43.27 10.21
N GLU A 202 4.13 -43.76 9.22
CA GLU A 202 5.34 -44.55 9.43
C GLU A 202 6.38 -43.81 10.28
N THR A 203 6.64 -42.52 9.98
CA THR A 203 7.63 -41.73 10.72
C THR A 203 7.20 -41.52 12.18
N VAL A 204 5.92 -41.23 12.43
CA VAL A 204 5.38 -41.07 13.78
C VAL A 204 5.39 -42.39 14.52
N SER A 205 5.01 -43.48 13.86
CA SER A 205 5.00 -44.83 14.45
C SER A 205 6.39 -45.28 14.85
N LEU A 206 7.41 -45.04 13.98
CA LEU A 206 8.81 -45.37 14.27
C LEU A 206 9.34 -44.56 15.46
N SER A 207 9.04 -43.27 15.52
CA SER A 207 9.46 -42.39 16.62
C SER A 207 8.77 -42.73 17.95
N ALA A 208 7.54 -43.24 17.90
CA ALA A 208 6.78 -43.69 19.06
C ALA A 208 7.04 -45.14 19.46
N GLY A 209 7.89 -45.87 18.67
CA GLY A 209 8.15 -47.30 18.92
C GLY A 209 6.98 -48.22 18.57
N LEU A 210 5.99 -47.70 17.82
CA LEU A 210 4.84 -48.50 17.37
C LEU A 210 5.16 -49.20 16.06
N ASN A 211 4.60 -50.42 15.91
CA ASN A 211 4.77 -51.19 14.69
C ASN A 211 3.70 -50.83 13.66
N TYR A 212 4.12 -50.31 12.50
CA TYR A 212 3.21 -49.83 11.45
C TYR A 212 2.22 -50.90 10.95
N THR A 213 2.64 -52.19 11.02
CA THR A 213 1.79 -53.32 10.59
C THR A 213 0.52 -53.49 11.42
N ASP A 214 0.43 -52.80 12.57
CA ASP A 214 -0.73 -52.90 13.47
C ASP A 214 -1.79 -51.83 13.19
N ILE A 215 -1.54 -50.92 12.21
CA ILE A 215 -2.49 -49.86 11.80
C ILE A 215 -3.09 -50.28 10.45
N ASP A 216 -4.36 -50.70 10.48
CA ASP A 216 -5.11 -50.94 9.24
C ASP A 216 -5.58 -49.62 8.62
N ALA A 217 -5.40 -49.48 7.30
CA ALA A 217 -5.84 -48.29 6.57
C ALA A 217 -7.37 -48.09 6.59
N SER A 218 -8.13 -49.09 7.06
CA SER A 218 -9.57 -49.00 7.28
C SER A 218 -9.93 -48.29 8.57
N ASP A 219 -8.97 -48.01 9.49
CA ASP A 219 -9.17 -47.38 10.77
C ASP A 219 -8.87 -45.87 10.73
N LEU A 220 -8.54 -45.33 9.54
CA LEU A 220 -8.30 -43.92 9.24
C LEU A 220 -9.45 -43.33 8.41
#